data_f89829bbdef21fd5191ec7db67c1358a
#
_entry.id   f89829bbdef21fd5191ec7db67c1358a
#
_cell.length_a   1.000
_cell.length_b   1.000
_cell.length_c   1.000
_cell.angle_alpha   90.00
_cell.angle_beta   90.00
_cell.angle_gamma   90.00
#
_symmetry.space_group_name_H-M   'P 1'
#
loop_
_entity.id
_entity.type
_entity.pdbx_description
1 polymer ?
#
loop_
_entity_poly.entity_id
_entity_poly.type
_entity_poly.pdbx_seq_one_letter_code
_entity_poly.pdbx_strand_id
1 'polypeptide(L)'
;MSTLEILTFPDPRLRNHAKPVAKVDADIRRIVEDMFETMYAAPGIGLAAIQVDIPLRIVVIDVSEEHDDPLCLIDPEIVEREGEEQMEEGCLSVPGYYEPVTRAERIRVRALDRNGAPFELETDGLLAVCIQHEIDHLDGKLFVDYISSLKRQRIRKKLEKEQRQPKPAVYHARRTAI
;
A
#
# COMPACT_ATOMS: atom_id res chain seq x y z
N MET A 1 3.24 -10.23 -17.89
CA MET A 1 2.61 -9.31 -16.92
C MET A 1 1.19 -9.76 -16.69
N SER A 2 0.77 -9.83 -15.45
CA SER A 2 -0.58 -10.21 -15.08
C SER A 2 -1.05 -9.39 -13.88
N THR A 3 -2.36 -9.11 -13.84
CA THR A 3 -2.95 -8.48 -12.67
C THR A 3 -3.18 -9.51 -11.59
N LEU A 4 -2.98 -9.09 -10.34
CA LEU A 4 -3.16 -9.91 -9.15
C LEU A 4 -4.46 -9.51 -8.43
N GLU A 5 -5.03 -10.45 -7.70
CA GLU A 5 -6.20 -10.17 -6.87
C GLU A 5 -5.80 -9.36 -5.64
N ILE A 6 -6.48 -8.23 -5.41
CA ILE A 6 -6.26 -7.42 -4.21
C ILE A 6 -7.17 -7.92 -3.09
N LEU A 7 -6.56 -8.29 -1.97
CA LEU A 7 -7.28 -8.68 -0.76
C LEU A 7 -8.04 -7.49 -0.18
N THR A 8 -9.22 -7.73 0.34
CA THR A 8 -10.08 -6.70 0.91
C THR A 8 -10.30 -6.94 2.40
N PHE A 9 -10.18 -5.87 3.19
CA PHE A 9 -10.46 -5.88 4.64
C PHE A 9 -11.87 -6.44 4.89
N PRO A 10 -12.11 -7.37 5.82
CA PRO A 10 -11.21 -7.82 6.89
C PRO A 10 -10.48 -9.15 6.62
N ASP A 11 -10.10 -9.46 5.39
CA ASP A 11 -9.38 -10.69 5.08
C ASP A 11 -8.18 -10.88 6.04
N PRO A 12 -8.09 -12.00 6.77
CA PRO A 12 -7.03 -12.20 7.77
C PRO A 12 -5.61 -12.22 7.18
N ARG A 13 -5.46 -12.50 5.88
CA ARG A 13 -4.16 -12.49 5.20
C ARG A 13 -3.52 -11.09 5.19
N LEU A 14 -4.34 -10.03 5.28
CA LEU A 14 -3.85 -8.65 5.42
C LEU A 14 -3.10 -8.41 6.74
N ARG A 15 -3.25 -9.31 7.71
CA ARG A 15 -2.56 -9.23 9.01
C ARG A 15 -1.26 -10.02 9.06
N ASN A 16 -0.86 -10.64 7.97
CA ASN A 16 0.41 -11.35 7.88
C ASN A 16 1.58 -10.36 7.93
N HIS A 17 2.71 -10.84 8.47
CA HIS A 17 3.96 -10.11 8.45
C HIS A 17 4.80 -10.57 7.27
N ALA A 18 5.21 -9.63 6.44
CA ALA A 18 6.05 -9.91 5.28
C ALA A 18 7.48 -10.26 5.70
N LYS A 19 8.08 -11.19 4.96
CA LYS A 19 9.46 -11.62 5.16
C LYS A 19 10.40 -10.84 4.24
N PRO A 20 11.67 -10.63 4.67
CA PRO A 20 12.68 -10.05 3.79
C PRO A 20 12.86 -10.85 2.50
N VAL A 21 13.19 -10.15 1.43
CA VAL A 21 13.53 -10.75 0.15
C VAL A 21 15.00 -11.23 0.22
N ALA A 22 15.22 -12.54 0.13
CA ALA A 22 16.56 -13.11 0.26
C ALA A 22 17.47 -12.73 -0.91
N LYS A 23 16.91 -12.63 -2.13
CA LYS A 23 17.63 -12.28 -3.35
C LYS A 23 16.69 -11.66 -4.37
N VAL A 24 17.10 -10.55 -4.96
CA VAL A 24 16.36 -9.89 -6.04
C VAL A 24 16.74 -10.56 -7.37
N ASP A 25 15.99 -11.57 -7.73
CA ASP A 25 16.16 -12.36 -8.96
C ASP A 25 15.06 -12.05 -9.99
N ALA A 26 15.01 -12.83 -11.06
CA ALA A 26 14.01 -12.68 -12.11
C ALA A 26 12.58 -12.89 -11.60
N ASP A 27 12.37 -13.78 -10.64
CA ASP A 27 11.03 -14.02 -10.06
C ASP A 27 10.56 -12.82 -9.24
N ILE A 28 11.44 -12.22 -8.46
CA ILE A 28 11.12 -10.99 -7.71
C ILE A 28 10.80 -9.83 -8.67
N ARG A 29 11.60 -9.67 -9.74
CA ARG A 29 11.32 -8.63 -10.74
C ARG A 29 9.97 -8.81 -11.43
N ARG A 30 9.57 -10.05 -11.68
CA ARG A 30 8.25 -10.36 -12.25
C ARG A 30 7.13 -9.99 -11.27
N ILE A 31 7.28 -10.30 -9.99
CA ILE A 31 6.34 -9.90 -8.94
C ILE A 31 6.20 -8.38 -8.92
N VAL A 32 7.29 -7.64 -8.96
CA VAL A 32 7.28 -6.17 -8.98
C VAL A 32 6.50 -5.64 -10.20
N GLU A 33 6.73 -6.20 -11.38
CA GLU A 33 6.00 -5.81 -12.60
C GLU A 33 4.51 -6.09 -12.49
N ASP A 34 4.13 -7.28 -12.01
CA ASP A 34 2.73 -7.65 -11.78
C ASP A 34 2.06 -6.72 -10.75
N MET A 35 2.79 -6.33 -9.71
CA MET A 35 2.30 -5.39 -8.70
C MET A 35 2.07 -4.00 -9.29
N PHE A 36 2.97 -3.47 -10.10
CA PHE A 36 2.76 -2.19 -10.80
C PHE A 36 1.54 -2.24 -11.71
N GLU A 37 1.41 -3.29 -12.51
CA GLU A 37 0.25 -3.45 -13.40
C GLU A 37 -1.05 -3.49 -12.60
N THR A 38 -1.08 -4.24 -11.50
CA THR A 38 -2.22 -4.35 -10.60
C THR A 38 -2.56 -2.98 -9.99
N MET A 39 -1.58 -2.26 -9.50
CA MET A 39 -1.73 -0.93 -8.90
C MET A 39 -2.34 0.06 -9.90
N TYR A 40 -1.79 0.15 -11.11
CA TYR A 40 -2.29 1.07 -12.13
C TYR A 40 -3.70 0.71 -12.60
N ALA A 41 -4.01 -0.58 -12.70
CA ALA A 41 -5.34 -1.04 -13.11
C ALA A 41 -6.42 -0.78 -12.04
N ALA A 42 -6.04 -0.71 -10.77
CA ALA A 42 -6.98 -0.59 -9.64
C ALA A 42 -7.66 0.77 -9.40
N PRO A 43 -7.39 1.94 -9.97
CA PRO A 43 -6.15 2.68 -10.03
C PRO A 43 -5.73 3.23 -8.65
N GLY A 44 -4.57 2.86 -8.20
CA GLY A 44 -3.98 3.31 -6.94
C GLY A 44 -2.63 3.97 -7.15
N ILE A 45 -2.08 4.57 -6.09
CA ILE A 45 -0.76 5.19 -6.09
C ILE A 45 0.28 4.38 -5.30
N GLY A 46 -0.15 3.36 -4.57
CA GLY A 46 0.71 2.45 -3.82
C GLY A 46 0.10 1.07 -3.68
N LEU A 47 0.96 0.07 -3.53
CA LEU A 47 0.56 -1.32 -3.29
C LEU A 47 1.69 -2.07 -2.59
N ALA A 48 1.35 -2.78 -1.52
CA ALA A 48 2.26 -3.67 -0.81
C ALA A 48 1.97 -5.14 -1.20
N ALA A 49 3.01 -5.96 -1.23
CA ALA A 49 2.87 -7.36 -1.64
C ALA A 49 1.90 -8.16 -0.77
N ILE A 50 1.78 -7.84 0.52
CA ILE A 50 0.79 -8.44 1.42
C ILE A 50 -0.64 -8.29 0.88
N GLN A 51 -0.96 -7.17 0.23
CA GLN A 51 -2.30 -6.91 -0.30
C GLN A 51 -2.66 -7.82 -1.48
N VAL A 52 -1.71 -8.47 -2.08
CA VAL A 52 -1.90 -9.45 -3.16
C VAL A 52 -1.47 -10.86 -2.76
N ASP A 53 -1.48 -11.13 -1.45
CA ASP A 53 -1.17 -12.43 -0.85
C ASP A 53 0.26 -12.92 -1.14
N ILE A 54 1.20 -12.01 -1.26
CA ILE A 54 2.63 -12.32 -1.40
C ILE A 54 3.33 -11.85 -0.11
N PRO A 55 3.75 -12.76 0.77
CA PRO A 55 4.28 -12.38 2.09
C PRO A 55 5.75 -11.96 2.05
N LEU A 56 6.09 -11.06 1.14
CA LEU A 56 7.44 -10.51 0.96
C LEU A 56 7.44 -8.99 1.15
N ARG A 57 8.55 -8.46 1.62
CA ARG A 57 8.71 -7.02 1.87
C ARG A 57 8.98 -6.27 0.57
N ILE A 58 7.94 -6.12 -0.23
CA ILE A 58 7.96 -5.42 -1.52
C ILE A 58 6.85 -4.39 -1.53
N VAL A 59 7.17 -3.18 -1.94
CA VAL A 59 6.24 -2.05 -2.10
C VAL A 59 6.48 -1.41 -3.45
N VAL A 60 5.40 -1.07 -4.15
CA VAL A 60 5.42 -0.28 -5.37
C VAL A 60 4.59 0.98 -5.18
N ILE A 61 5.10 2.11 -5.67
CA ILE A 61 4.47 3.43 -5.50
C ILE A 61 4.68 4.25 -6.78
N ASP A 62 3.65 5.00 -7.14
CA ASP A 62 3.75 6.05 -8.15
C ASP A 62 2.74 7.14 -7.81
N VAL A 63 3.22 8.26 -7.26
CA VAL A 63 2.40 9.41 -6.87
C VAL A 63 2.27 10.44 -7.98
N SER A 64 2.90 10.22 -9.15
CA SER A 64 2.83 11.12 -10.28
C SER A 64 1.45 11.09 -10.95
N GLU A 65 1.01 12.23 -11.48
CA GLU A 65 -0.27 12.33 -12.19
C GLU A 65 -0.24 11.57 -13.54
N GLU A 66 0.91 11.56 -14.19
CA GLU A 66 1.10 10.95 -15.50
C GLU A 66 1.47 9.46 -15.45
N HIS A 67 1.60 8.88 -14.26
CA HIS A 67 2.03 7.49 -14.05
C HIS A 67 3.40 7.19 -14.70
N ASP A 68 4.33 8.11 -14.56
CA ASP A 68 5.65 8.07 -15.20
C ASP A 68 6.83 8.15 -14.21
N ASP A 69 6.55 7.99 -12.91
CA ASP A 69 7.58 8.02 -11.86
C ASP A 69 7.43 6.80 -10.90
N PRO A 70 7.56 5.58 -11.43
CA PRO A 70 7.41 4.37 -10.63
C PRO A 70 8.57 4.19 -9.65
N LEU A 71 8.24 3.93 -8.38
CA LEU A 71 9.18 3.66 -7.31
C LEU A 71 8.96 2.27 -6.74
N CYS A 72 10.01 1.46 -6.72
CA CYS A 72 10.01 0.14 -6.07
C CYS A 72 10.89 0.17 -4.83
N LEU A 73 10.36 -0.30 -3.70
CA LEU A 73 11.09 -0.43 -2.46
C LEU A 73 11.05 -1.90 -2.01
N ILE A 74 12.20 -2.55 -2.03
CA ILE A 74 12.37 -3.92 -1.53
C ILE A 74 13.10 -3.84 -0.19
N ASP A 75 12.61 -4.58 0.81
CA ASP A 75 13.09 -4.55 2.19
C ASP A 75 13.19 -3.13 2.77
N PRO A 76 12.14 -2.29 2.61
CA PRO A 76 12.21 -0.91 3.06
C PRO A 76 12.29 -0.81 4.59
N GLU A 77 13.08 0.15 5.05
CA GLU A 77 13.22 0.51 6.46
C GLU A 77 13.20 2.03 6.59
N ILE A 78 12.32 2.55 7.44
CA ILE A 78 12.32 3.97 7.78
C ILE A 78 13.37 4.20 8.85
N VAL A 79 14.45 4.89 8.48
CA VAL A 79 15.59 5.12 9.38
C VAL A 79 15.48 6.43 10.14
N GLU A 80 14.65 7.37 9.70
CA GLU A 80 14.44 8.66 10.35
C GLU A 80 13.02 9.16 10.07
N ARG A 81 12.39 9.73 11.10
CA ARG A 81 11.08 10.38 11.03
C ARG A 81 11.18 11.76 11.67
N GLU A 82 10.53 12.75 11.05
CA GLU A 82 10.51 14.12 11.55
C GLU A 82 9.12 14.74 11.31
N GLY A 83 8.67 15.50 12.32
CA GLY A 83 7.40 16.22 12.25
C GLY A 83 6.18 15.33 12.23
N GLU A 84 5.03 15.97 12.08
CA GLU A 84 3.73 15.31 11.95
C GLU A 84 2.89 16.01 10.89
N GLU A 85 2.16 15.22 10.10
CA GLU A 85 1.23 15.70 9.10
C GLU A 85 -0.03 14.84 9.16
N GLN A 86 -1.19 15.49 9.04
CA GLN A 86 -2.47 14.79 8.91
C GLN A 86 -2.94 14.87 7.48
N MET A 87 -3.23 13.72 6.90
CA MET A 87 -3.70 13.62 5.52
C MET A 87 -4.82 12.58 5.45
N GLU A 88 -5.81 12.84 4.60
CA GLU A 88 -6.87 11.87 4.34
C GLU A 88 -6.31 10.70 3.53
N GLU A 89 -6.44 9.49 4.06
CA GLU A 89 -5.97 8.25 3.43
C GLU A 89 -7.11 7.36 3.01
N GLY A 90 -6.94 6.72 1.87
CA GLY A 90 -7.71 5.58 1.41
C GLY A 90 -6.78 4.40 1.11
N CYS A 91 -7.34 3.23 0.85
CA CYS A 91 -6.56 2.02 0.59
C CYS A 91 -7.28 1.13 -0.42
N LEU A 92 -6.54 0.56 -1.36
CA LEU A 92 -7.10 -0.40 -2.32
C LEU A 92 -7.72 -1.62 -1.62
N SER A 93 -7.22 -1.99 -0.44
CA SER A 93 -7.76 -3.07 0.39
C SER A 93 -8.95 -2.64 1.28
N VAL A 94 -9.29 -1.35 1.31
CA VAL A 94 -10.44 -0.79 2.03
C VAL A 94 -11.22 0.12 1.08
N PRO A 95 -11.80 -0.44 0.02
CA PRO A 95 -12.37 0.35 -1.08
C PRO A 95 -13.54 1.23 -0.62
N GLY A 96 -13.50 2.50 -1.06
CA GLY A 96 -14.58 3.47 -0.84
C GLY A 96 -14.55 4.21 0.50
N TYR A 97 -13.55 3.98 1.34
CA TYR A 97 -13.44 4.64 2.65
C TYR A 97 -12.17 5.46 2.74
N TYR A 98 -12.32 6.68 3.29
CA TYR A 98 -11.23 7.66 3.45
C TYR A 98 -11.34 8.27 4.84
N GLU A 99 -10.22 8.32 5.55
CA GLU A 99 -10.16 8.88 6.91
C GLU A 99 -8.83 9.61 7.12
N PRO A 100 -8.81 10.68 7.93
CA PRO A 100 -7.57 11.35 8.26
C PRO A 100 -6.69 10.49 9.16
N VAL A 101 -5.41 10.41 8.80
CA VAL A 101 -4.38 9.69 9.55
C VAL A 101 -3.20 10.63 9.77
N THR A 102 -2.66 10.65 10.99
CA THR A 102 -1.45 11.39 11.32
C THR A 102 -0.22 10.52 11.11
N ARG A 103 0.73 11.04 10.33
CA ARG A 103 2.00 10.37 10.05
C ARG A 103 3.16 11.34 10.16
N ALA A 104 4.38 10.83 10.11
CA ALA A 104 5.55 11.69 10.02
C ALA A 104 5.47 12.54 8.73
N GLU A 105 5.78 13.84 8.85
CA GLU A 105 5.80 14.78 7.73
C GLU A 105 6.95 14.48 6.77
N ARG A 106 8.13 14.19 7.32
CA ARG A 106 9.36 13.87 6.59
C ARG A 106 9.93 12.55 7.07
N ILE A 107 10.40 11.75 6.12
CA ILE A 107 11.05 10.47 6.41
C ILE A 107 12.32 10.33 5.59
N ARG A 108 13.23 9.52 6.12
CA ARG A 108 14.33 8.94 5.35
C ARG A 108 14.16 7.42 5.37
N VAL A 109 14.13 6.83 4.18
CA VAL A 109 13.92 5.40 3.99
C VAL A 109 15.13 4.79 3.29
N ARG A 110 15.52 3.60 3.73
CA ARG A 110 16.52 2.76 3.10
C ARG A 110 15.83 1.55 2.50
N ALA A 111 16.20 1.19 1.27
CA ALA A 111 15.60 0.05 0.57
C ALA A 111 16.55 -0.49 -0.50
N LEU A 112 16.13 -1.58 -1.15
CA LEU A 112 16.70 -2.04 -2.41
C LEU A 112 15.76 -1.64 -3.55
N ASP A 113 16.33 -1.30 -4.69
CA ASP A 113 15.54 -1.07 -5.91
C ASP A 113 15.18 -2.39 -6.61
N ARG A 114 14.49 -2.32 -7.74
CA ARG A 114 14.06 -3.50 -8.49
C ARG A 114 15.22 -4.37 -9.05
N ASN A 115 16.42 -3.82 -9.06
CA ASN A 115 17.64 -4.52 -9.49
C ASN A 115 18.44 -5.05 -8.29
N GLY A 116 17.97 -4.82 -7.07
CA GLY A 116 18.65 -5.24 -5.85
C GLY A 116 19.74 -4.27 -5.39
N ALA A 117 19.84 -3.09 -5.99
CA ALA A 117 20.81 -2.08 -5.58
C ALA A 117 20.29 -1.29 -4.37
N PRO A 118 21.10 -1.11 -3.30
CA PRO A 118 20.69 -0.34 -2.15
C PRO A 118 20.63 1.15 -2.46
N PHE A 119 19.63 1.83 -1.89
CA PHE A 119 19.49 3.28 -1.98
C PHE A 119 18.84 3.86 -0.73
N GLU A 120 19.00 5.15 -0.55
CA GLU A 120 18.28 5.93 0.47
C GLU A 120 17.47 7.04 -0.22
N LEU A 121 16.31 7.32 0.35
CA LEU A 121 15.41 8.37 -0.13
C LEU A 121 14.95 9.19 1.07
N GLU A 122 15.11 10.51 0.97
CA GLU A 122 14.53 11.45 1.90
C GLU A 122 13.36 12.17 1.19
N THR A 123 12.19 12.19 1.82
CA THR A 123 11.00 12.75 1.20
C THR A 123 10.00 13.25 2.24
N ASP A 124 9.08 14.10 1.78
CA ASP A 124 7.96 14.64 2.53
C ASP A 124 6.65 14.52 1.73
N GLY A 125 5.58 15.13 2.24
CA GLY A 125 4.29 15.19 1.56
C GLY A 125 3.66 13.85 1.25
N LEU A 126 2.96 13.77 0.11
CA LEU A 126 2.20 12.57 -0.28
C LEU A 126 3.08 11.32 -0.41
N LEU A 127 4.28 11.44 -0.96
CA LEU A 127 5.17 10.29 -1.10
C LEU A 127 5.59 9.75 0.27
N ALA A 128 5.91 10.62 1.24
CA ALA A 128 6.24 10.19 2.61
C ALA A 128 5.06 9.46 3.27
N VAL A 129 3.85 9.98 3.14
CA VAL A 129 2.62 9.35 3.65
C VAL A 129 2.41 7.98 3.01
N CYS A 130 2.53 7.91 1.69
CA CYS A 130 2.34 6.69 0.93
C CYS A 130 3.35 5.60 1.33
N ILE A 131 4.63 5.95 1.45
CA ILE A 131 5.66 4.99 1.89
C ILE A 131 5.34 4.44 3.28
N GLN A 132 4.96 5.29 4.22
CA GLN A 132 4.59 4.85 5.59
C GLN A 132 3.37 3.95 5.58
N HIS A 133 2.34 4.29 4.79
CA HIS A 133 1.14 3.47 4.61
C HIS A 133 1.48 2.07 4.08
N GLU A 134 2.31 2.00 3.05
CA GLU A 134 2.67 0.72 2.42
C GLU A 134 3.59 -0.14 3.30
N ILE A 135 4.52 0.47 4.03
CA ILE A 135 5.35 -0.25 5.00
C ILE A 135 4.50 -0.83 6.13
N ASP A 136 3.46 -0.11 6.59
CA ASP A 136 2.51 -0.65 7.57
C ASP A 136 1.89 -1.96 7.10
N HIS A 137 1.50 -2.07 5.84
CA HIS A 137 0.96 -3.33 5.29
C HIS A 137 1.95 -4.49 5.43
N LEU A 138 3.24 -4.23 5.30
CA LEU A 138 4.28 -5.25 5.46
C LEU A 138 4.38 -5.78 6.91
N ASP A 139 3.88 -5.00 7.86
CA ASP A 139 3.82 -5.34 9.29
C ASP A 139 2.40 -5.73 9.74
N GLY A 140 1.49 -5.98 8.79
CA GLY A 140 0.12 -6.40 9.07
C GLY A 140 -0.80 -5.29 9.56
N LYS A 141 -0.45 -4.02 9.31
CA LYS A 141 -1.23 -2.85 9.74
C LYS A 141 -1.99 -2.24 8.58
N LEU A 142 -3.18 -1.70 8.87
CA LEU A 142 -4.03 -0.97 7.93
C LEU A 142 -4.30 0.43 8.47
N PHE A 143 -4.65 1.38 7.59
CA PHE A 143 -4.95 2.74 8.05
C PHE A 143 -6.16 2.77 9.01
N VAL A 144 -7.06 1.81 8.91
CA VAL A 144 -8.20 1.67 9.84
C VAL A 144 -7.79 1.38 11.29
N ASP A 145 -6.54 0.97 11.51
CA ASP A 145 -5.99 0.77 12.84
C ASP A 145 -5.73 2.09 13.58
N TYR A 146 -5.63 3.20 12.83
CA TYR A 146 -5.39 4.55 13.36
C TYR A 146 -6.66 5.35 13.61
N ILE A 147 -7.83 4.84 13.22
CA ILE A 147 -9.12 5.47 13.45
C ILE A 147 -9.82 4.85 14.66
N SER A 148 -10.95 5.43 15.10
CA SER A 148 -11.68 4.87 16.24
C SER A 148 -12.15 3.44 15.99
N SER A 149 -12.25 2.65 17.05
CA SER A 149 -12.73 1.26 16.96
C SER A 149 -14.16 1.20 16.41
N LEU A 150 -14.99 2.19 16.71
CA LEU A 150 -16.36 2.28 16.21
C LEU A 150 -16.39 2.50 14.68
N LYS A 151 -15.59 3.43 14.17
CA LYS A 151 -15.46 3.65 12.72
C LYS A 151 -14.92 2.42 12.01
N ARG A 152 -13.89 1.78 12.57
CA ARG A 152 -13.30 0.55 12.01
C ARG A 152 -14.34 -0.58 11.93
N GLN A 153 -15.12 -0.78 12.98
CA GLN A 153 -16.16 -1.80 12.99
C GLN A 153 -17.28 -1.52 11.98
N ARG A 154 -17.66 -0.27 11.80
CA ARG A 154 -18.63 0.13 10.79
C ARG A 154 -18.15 -0.18 9.38
N ILE A 155 -16.91 0.17 9.08
CA ILE A 155 -16.28 -0.13 7.79
C ILE A 155 -16.23 -1.65 7.58
N ARG A 156 -15.79 -2.39 8.58
CA ARG A 156 -15.72 -3.86 8.53
C ARG A 156 -17.07 -4.47 8.19
N LYS A 157 -18.11 -4.09 8.90
CA LYS A 157 -19.47 -4.64 8.67
C LYS A 157 -19.99 -4.33 7.28
N LYS A 158 -19.74 -3.11 6.78
CA LYS A 158 -20.18 -2.72 5.44
C LYS A 158 -19.43 -3.50 4.35
N LEU A 159 -18.11 -3.65 4.47
CA LEU A 159 -17.32 -4.42 3.52
C LEU A 159 -17.67 -5.90 3.55
N GLU A 160 -17.90 -6.50 4.72
CA GLU A 160 -18.37 -7.88 4.84
C GLU A 160 -19.74 -8.08 4.15
N LYS A 161 -20.65 -7.13 4.30
CA LYS A 161 -21.96 -7.15 3.65
C LYS A 161 -21.84 -7.03 2.12
N GLU A 162 -21.00 -6.15 1.62
CA GLU A 162 -20.77 -5.97 0.19
C GLU A 162 -20.15 -7.21 -0.45
N GLN A 163 -19.27 -7.90 0.26
CA GLN A 163 -18.66 -9.15 -0.20
C GLN A 163 -19.66 -10.30 -0.32
N ARG A 164 -20.70 -10.31 0.52
CA ARG A 164 -21.79 -11.31 0.46
C ARG A 164 -22.79 -11.03 -0.66
N GLN A 165 -22.86 -9.81 -1.16
CA GLN A 165 -23.76 -9.36 -2.23
C GLN A 165 -22.95 -8.61 -3.28
N PRO A 166 -22.27 -9.35 -4.20
CA PRO A 166 -21.48 -8.71 -5.24
C PRO A 166 -22.39 -7.89 -6.15
N LYS A 167 -22.34 -6.56 -6.02
CA LYS A 167 -22.88 -5.64 -7.02
C LYS A 167 -21.83 -5.45 -8.11
N PRO A 168 -22.23 -5.33 -9.39
CA PRO A 168 -21.28 -4.94 -10.42
C PRO A 168 -20.64 -3.61 -10.02
N ALA A 169 -19.32 -3.57 -10.08
CA ALA A 169 -18.54 -2.41 -9.66
C ALA A 169 -18.93 -1.20 -10.53
N VAL A 170 -19.69 -0.27 -9.94
CA VAL A 170 -19.82 1.06 -10.50
C VAL A 170 -18.61 1.85 -10.01
N TYR A 171 -17.64 1.98 -10.87
CA TYR A 171 -16.43 2.76 -10.61
C TYR A 171 -16.80 4.24 -10.49
N HIS A 172 -16.84 4.75 -9.28
CA HIS A 172 -16.80 6.19 -9.03
C HIS A 172 -15.34 6.63 -8.89
N ALA A 173 -14.72 6.90 -10.03
CA ALA A 173 -13.39 7.47 -10.11
C ALA A 173 -13.40 8.93 -9.62
N ARG A 174 -13.25 9.18 -8.33
CA ARG A 174 -13.15 10.56 -7.84
C ARG A 174 -12.13 10.80 -6.71
N ARG A 175 -11.46 9.79 -6.19
CA ARG A 175 -10.37 9.96 -5.21
C ARG A 175 -9.33 8.90 -5.42
N THR A 176 -8.08 9.30 -5.40
CA THR A 176 -6.94 8.39 -5.48
C THR A 176 -6.81 7.61 -4.17
N ALA A 177 -6.80 6.29 -4.23
CA ALA A 177 -6.48 5.44 -3.08
C ALA A 177 -4.97 5.19 -3.01
N ILE A 178 -4.46 5.11 -1.79
CA ILE A 178 -3.09 4.73 -1.49
C ILE A 178 -2.99 3.21 -1.39
#